data_5425043df42d9395f21aeb59ec48c983
#
_entry.id   5425043df42d9395f21aeb59ec48c983
#
_cell.length_a   1.000
_cell.length_b   1.000
_cell.length_c   1.000
_cell.angle_alpha   90.00
_cell.angle_beta   90.00
_cell.angle_gamma   90.00
#
_symmetry.space_group_name_H-M   'P 1'
#
loop_
_entity.id
_entity.type
_entity.pdbx_description
1 polymer ?
#
loop_
_entity_poly.entity_id
_entity_poly.type
_entity_poly.pdbx_seq_one_letter_code
_entity_poly.pdbx_strand_id
1 'polypeptide(L)'
;QEVKDQTLPSVKKGQDLKVLSAKVVNGKTKPPARYTEATLLSAMEHPGKFIDDDELRSVVDTRGGIGTPATRADIIEKLFSTGYAERRGKEIFPLSKGMQLVNLVPEELKSPELTAKWEQRLSAISKGENPISTNRLAWLCLSSWKRKIDADHEIDK
;
A
#
# COMPACT_ATOMS: atom_id res chain seq x y z
N GLN A 1 13.55 -0.84 21.01
CA GLN A 1 14.34 -0.30 22.14
C GLN A 1 13.61 0.94 22.60
N GLU A 2 13.09 0.91 23.82
CA GLU A 2 12.56 2.10 24.50
C GLU A 2 13.68 3.14 24.58
N VAL A 3 13.48 4.26 23.91
CA VAL A 3 14.31 5.44 24.10
C VAL A 3 13.98 5.93 25.50
N LYS A 4 14.86 5.67 26.46
CA LYS A 4 14.73 6.25 27.81
C LYS A 4 14.74 7.76 27.62
N ASP A 5 13.69 8.41 28.07
CA ASP A 5 13.61 9.87 28.14
C ASP A 5 14.82 10.39 28.92
N GLN A 6 15.77 10.95 28.18
CA GLN A 6 16.91 11.60 28.76
C GLN A 6 16.56 13.07 29.00
N THR A 7 16.56 13.49 30.23
CA THR A 7 16.42 14.90 30.58
C THR A 7 17.58 15.66 29.95
N LEU A 8 17.31 16.42 28.91
CA LEU A 8 18.33 17.24 28.25
C LEU A 8 18.72 18.41 29.17
N PRO A 9 20.03 18.71 29.30
CA PRO A 9 20.47 19.88 30.07
C PRO A 9 20.00 21.17 29.36
N SER A 10 19.76 22.22 30.14
CA SER A 10 19.38 23.51 29.58
C SER A 10 20.59 24.15 28.86
N VAL A 11 20.51 24.22 27.55
CA VAL A 11 21.50 24.85 26.67
C VAL A 11 20.95 26.10 26.01
N LYS A 12 21.81 27.12 25.83
CA LYS A 12 21.42 28.37 25.13
C LYS A 12 21.87 28.34 23.68
N LYS A 13 21.12 29.01 22.79
CA LYS A 13 21.49 29.18 21.39
C LYS A 13 22.86 29.88 21.28
N GLY A 14 23.81 29.24 20.56
CA GLY A 14 25.18 29.78 20.37
C GLY A 14 26.15 29.38 21.43
N GLN A 15 25.82 28.50 22.35
CA GLN A 15 26.73 27.98 23.38
C GLN A 15 27.64 26.91 22.77
N ASP A 16 28.95 27.05 22.97
CA ASP A 16 29.93 26.02 22.60
C ASP A 16 29.86 24.83 23.55
N LEU A 17 29.73 23.63 22.95
CA LEU A 17 29.71 22.39 23.72
C LEU A 17 30.92 21.53 23.38
N LYS A 18 31.59 21.01 24.40
CA LYS A 18 32.71 20.10 24.25
C LYS A 18 32.22 18.67 24.22
N VAL A 19 32.49 17.96 23.08
CA VAL A 19 32.20 16.52 23.00
C VAL A 19 33.21 15.77 23.86
N LEU A 20 32.72 15.10 24.91
CA LEU A 20 33.56 14.32 25.84
C LEU A 20 33.84 12.92 25.32
N SER A 21 32.88 12.30 24.66
CA SER A 21 33.04 10.98 24.06
C SER A 21 32.08 10.79 22.89
N ALA A 22 32.49 10.06 21.87
CA ALA A 22 31.65 9.58 20.78
C ALA A 22 31.84 8.06 20.65
N LYS A 23 30.74 7.31 20.59
CA LYS A 23 30.75 5.85 20.41
C LYS A 23 29.94 5.51 19.18
N VAL A 24 30.51 4.71 18.29
CA VAL A 24 29.80 4.12 17.16
C VAL A 24 29.04 2.89 17.67
N VAL A 25 27.72 2.92 17.55
CA VAL A 25 26.86 1.78 17.90
C VAL A 25 26.38 1.13 16.61
N ASN A 26 26.82 -0.10 16.39
CA ASN A 26 26.37 -0.90 15.26
C ASN A 26 25.03 -1.54 15.60
N GLY A 27 23.97 -1.13 14.89
CA GLY A 27 22.65 -1.74 14.98
C GLY A 27 22.36 -2.55 13.71
N LYS A 28 21.60 -3.64 13.86
CA LYS A 28 21.03 -4.38 12.73
C LYS A 28 19.55 -4.10 12.66
N THR A 29 19.08 -3.65 11.51
CA THR A 29 17.65 -3.55 11.23
C THR A 29 17.04 -4.94 11.15
N LYS A 30 15.82 -5.08 11.68
CA LYS A 30 15.03 -6.30 11.52
C LYS A 30 14.01 -6.09 10.40
N PRO A 31 13.68 -7.12 9.62
CA PRO A 31 12.59 -7.02 8.65
C PRO A 31 11.26 -6.70 9.38
N PRO A 32 10.30 -6.05 8.73
CA PRO A 32 8.99 -5.81 9.31
C PRO A 32 8.30 -7.11 9.68
N ALA A 33 7.44 -7.07 10.70
CA ALA A 33 6.65 -8.23 11.09
C ALA A 33 5.71 -8.65 9.95
N ARG A 34 5.44 -9.96 9.87
CA ARG A 34 4.47 -10.47 8.90
C ARG A 34 3.07 -9.99 9.24
N TYR A 35 2.23 -9.93 8.23
CA TYR A 35 0.83 -9.59 8.42
C TYR A 35 0.09 -10.70 9.16
N THR A 36 -0.76 -10.30 10.08
CA THR A 36 -1.87 -11.08 10.61
C THR A 36 -3.15 -10.67 9.88
N GLU A 37 -4.25 -11.40 10.02
CA GLU A 37 -5.52 -10.99 9.42
C GLU A 37 -5.95 -9.59 9.89
N ALA A 38 -5.79 -9.31 11.17
CA ALA A 38 -6.13 -8.00 11.74
C ALA A 38 -5.27 -6.87 11.16
N THR A 39 -3.95 -7.09 11.02
CA THR A 39 -3.06 -6.07 10.46
C THR A 39 -3.23 -5.91 8.95
N LEU A 40 -3.58 -6.98 8.23
CA LEU A 40 -3.92 -6.91 6.81
C LEU A 40 -5.23 -6.15 6.60
N LEU A 41 -6.25 -6.43 7.41
CA LEU A 41 -7.52 -5.70 7.39
C LEU A 41 -7.29 -4.20 7.64
N SER A 42 -6.49 -3.86 8.65
CA SER A 42 -6.12 -2.46 8.94
C SER A 42 -5.34 -1.81 7.79
N ALA A 43 -4.48 -2.56 7.08
CA ALA A 43 -3.77 -2.06 5.92
C ALA A 43 -4.72 -1.81 4.72
N MET A 44 -5.77 -2.63 4.57
CA MET A 44 -6.83 -2.40 3.58
C MET A 44 -7.70 -1.19 3.91
N GLU A 45 -7.90 -0.90 5.20
CA GLU A 45 -8.63 0.28 5.67
C GLU A 45 -7.86 1.59 5.45
N HIS A 46 -6.55 1.54 5.64
CA HIS A 46 -5.67 2.71 5.57
C HIS A 46 -4.52 2.46 4.59
N PRO A 47 -4.80 2.30 3.29
CA PRO A 47 -3.78 2.03 2.27
C PRO A 47 -2.93 3.26 1.95
N GLY A 48 -3.33 4.45 2.41
CA GLY A 48 -2.56 5.68 2.26
C GLY A 48 -1.13 5.59 2.77
N LYS A 49 -0.84 4.68 3.71
CA LYS A 49 0.52 4.40 4.20
C LYS A 49 1.50 3.93 3.11
N PHE A 50 0.98 3.42 1.99
CA PHE A 50 1.74 2.90 0.86
C PHE A 50 1.73 3.84 -0.34
N ILE A 51 1.22 5.06 -0.18
CA ILE A 51 1.12 6.09 -1.21
C ILE A 51 2.01 7.27 -0.78
N ASP A 52 2.95 7.65 -1.65
CA ASP A 52 3.87 8.76 -1.38
C ASP A 52 3.20 10.12 -1.64
N ASP A 53 2.26 10.17 -2.56
CA ASP A 53 1.50 11.37 -2.91
C ASP A 53 0.43 11.70 -1.86
N ASP A 54 0.56 12.85 -1.19
CA ASP A 54 -0.32 13.27 -0.11
C ASP A 54 -1.77 13.52 -0.55
N GLU A 55 -1.98 13.99 -1.79
CA GLU A 55 -3.31 14.23 -2.34
C GLU A 55 -4.03 12.90 -2.57
N LEU A 56 -3.37 11.95 -3.24
CA LEU A 56 -3.92 10.62 -3.50
C LEU A 56 -4.14 9.83 -2.21
N ARG A 57 -3.25 9.98 -1.22
CA ARG A 57 -3.40 9.40 0.11
C ARG A 57 -4.70 9.85 0.77
N SER A 58 -4.94 11.16 0.78
CA SER A 58 -6.16 11.74 1.35
C SER A 58 -7.44 11.22 0.69
N VAL A 59 -7.41 11.05 -0.64
CA VAL A 59 -8.57 10.53 -1.39
C VAL A 59 -8.93 9.11 -0.96
N VAL A 60 -7.94 8.21 -0.88
CA VAL A 60 -8.20 6.79 -0.54
C VAL A 60 -8.63 6.63 0.91
N ASP A 61 -7.99 7.34 1.83
CA ASP A 61 -8.32 7.26 3.25
C ASP A 61 -9.73 7.83 3.53
N THR A 62 -10.12 8.92 2.86
CA THR A 62 -11.47 9.50 2.98
C THR A 62 -12.56 8.59 2.43
N ARG A 63 -12.25 7.77 1.41
CA ARG A 63 -13.19 6.81 0.81
C ARG A 63 -13.30 5.48 1.54
N GLY A 64 -12.55 5.28 2.62
CA GLY A 64 -12.60 4.09 3.46
C GLY A 64 -11.71 2.94 2.98
N GLY A 65 -10.70 3.23 2.17
CA GLY A 65 -9.65 2.29 1.80
C GLY A 65 -9.99 1.36 0.63
N ILE A 66 -9.35 0.20 0.61
CA ILE A 66 -9.53 -0.84 -0.41
C ILE A 66 -10.63 -1.80 0.03
N GLY A 67 -11.64 -1.97 -0.80
CA GLY A 67 -12.84 -2.77 -0.50
C GLY A 67 -13.74 -2.12 0.56
N THR A 68 -14.96 -2.58 0.66
CA THR A 68 -15.88 -2.14 1.71
C THR A 68 -15.69 -2.96 2.99
N PRO A 69 -16.08 -2.47 4.18
CA PRO A 69 -16.02 -3.25 5.41
C PRO A 69 -16.63 -4.65 5.30
N ALA A 70 -17.77 -4.75 4.58
CA ALA A 70 -18.48 -6.01 4.39
C ALA A 70 -17.73 -7.01 3.48
N THR A 71 -16.94 -6.53 2.53
CA THR A 71 -16.27 -7.38 1.51
C THR A 71 -14.83 -7.74 1.85
N ARG A 72 -14.18 -7.03 2.77
CA ARG A 72 -12.75 -7.25 3.10
C ARG A 72 -12.49 -8.64 3.65
N ALA A 73 -13.35 -9.13 4.54
CA ALA A 73 -13.21 -10.47 5.12
C ALA A 73 -13.29 -11.54 4.03
N ASP A 74 -14.26 -11.43 3.12
CA ASP A 74 -14.43 -12.36 2.00
C ASP A 74 -13.25 -12.33 1.03
N ILE A 75 -12.66 -11.15 0.78
CA ILE A 75 -11.45 -11.00 -0.04
C ILE A 75 -10.28 -11.74 0.60
N ILE A 76 -10.05 -11.56 1.90
CA ILE A 76 -8.98 -12.23 2.63
C ILE A 76 -9.20 -13.75 2.62
N GLU A 77 -10.43 -14.22 2.89
CA GLU A 77 -10.77 -15.64 2.85
C GLU A 77 -10.57 -16.24 1.44
N LYS A 78 -10.88 -15.48 0.40
CA LYS A 78 -10.65 -15.89 -0.98
C LYS A 78 -9.16 -16.07 -1.30
N LEU A 79 -8.24 -15.29 -0.72
CA LEU A 79 -6.80 -15.50 -0.88
C LEU A 79 -6.36 -16.87 -0.35
N PHE A 80 -6.95 -17.33 0.77
CA PHE A 80 -6.64 -18.63 1.33
C PHE A 80 -7.28 -19.76 0.53
N SER A 81 -8.56 -19.66 0.20
CA SER A 81 -9.29 -20.71 -0.53
C SER A 81 -8.76 -20.94 -1.95
N THR A 82 -8.21 -19.91 -2.59
CA THR A 82 -7.57 -20.02 -3.91
C THR A 82 -6.11 -20.47 -3.85
N GLY A 83 -5.52 -20.60 -2.65
CA GLY A 83 -4.15 -21.03 -2.45
C GLY A 83 -3.12 -19.96 -2.86
N TYR A 84 -3.44 -18.67 -2.73
CA TYR A 84 -2.47 -17.59 -2.90
C TYR A 84 -1.68 -17.32 -1.63
N ALA A 85 -2.29 -17.54 -0.47
CA ALA A 85 -1.68 -17.40 0.83
C ALA A 85 -2.16 -18.51 1.78
N GLU A 86 -1.45 -18.72 2.87
CA GLU A 86 -1.83 -19.66 3.94
C GLU A 86 -1.67 -19.02 5.31
N ARG A 87 -2.42 -19.55 6.28
CA ARG A 87 -2.29 -19.20 7.70
C ARG A 87 -1.27 -20.12 8.36
N ARG A 88 -0.29 -19.55 9.05
CA ARG A 88 0.60 -20.30 9.95
C ARG A 88 0.53 -19.67 11.34
N GLY A 89 -0.25 -20.25 12.20
CA GLY A 89 -0.60 -19.66 13.49
C GLY A 89 -1.42 -18.38 13.30
N LYS A 90 -0.89 -17.23 13.72
CA LYS A 90 -1.53 -15.93 13.56
C LYS A 90 -1.03 -15.16 12.33
N GLU A 91 0.02 -15.63 11.68
CA GLU A 91 0.68 -14.95 10.57
C GLU A 91 0.21 -15.47 9.21
N ILE A 92 0.24 -14.58 8.22
CA ILE A 92 -0.09 -14.88 6.82
C ILE A 92 1.19 -15.06 6.03
N PHE A 93 1.27 -16.17 5.30
CA PHE A 93 2.40 -16.50 4.42
C PHE A 93 1.93 -16.57 2.97
N PRO A 94 2.62 -15.92 2.03
CA PRO A 94 2.34 -16.07 0.62
C PRO A 94 2.79 -17.47 0.15
N LEU A 95 2.00 -18.09 -0.71
CA LEU A 95 2.35 -19.33 -1.38
C LEU A 95 2.98 -19.05 -2.74
N SER A 96 3.66 -20.04 -3.33
CA SER A 96 4.34 -19.91 -4.63
C SER A 96 3.40 -19.40 -5.72
N LYS A 97 2.16 -19.86 -5.73
CA LYS A 97 1.12 -19.39 -6.67
C LYS A 97 0.82 -17.90 -6.52
N GLY A 98 0.74 -17.40 -5.28
CA GLY A 98 0.55 -15.97 -5.02
C GLY A 98 1.74 -15.14 -5.46
N MET A 99 2.95 -15.61 -5.18
CA MET A 99 4.19 -14.94 -5.60
C MET A 99 4.33 -14.86 -7.12
N GLN A 100 4.01 -15.94 -7.83
CA GLN A 100 4.01 -15.97 -9.28
C GLN A 100 2.99 -14.97 -9.86
N LEU A 101 1.77 -14.93 -9.31
CA LEU A 101 0.75 -13.98 -9.75
C LEU A 101 1.22 -12.53 -9.59
N VAL A 102 1.80 -12.18 -8.44
CA VAL A 102 2.32 -10.83 -8.19
C VAL A 102 3.45 -10.47 -9.16
N ASN A 103 4.29 -11.43 -9.55
CA ASN A 103 5.36 -11.19 -10.53
C ASN A 103 4.84 -10.97 -11.96
N LEU A 104 3.71 -11.60 -12.32
CA LEU A 104 3.08 -11.44 -13.63
C LEU A 104 2.23 -10.18 -13.76
N VAL A 105 1.73 -9.64 -12.64
CA VAL A 105 0.87 -8.47 -12.65
C VAL A 105 1.70 -7.20 -12.84
N PRO A 106 1.30 -6.26 -13.73
CA PRO A 106 1.95 -4.96 -13.91
C PRO A 106 2.05 -4.17 -12.61
N GLU A 107 3.13 -3.39 -12.45
CA GLU A 107 3.40 -2.63 -11.22
C GLU A 107 2.26 -1.68 -10.84
N GLU A 108 1.60 -1.08 -11.82
CA GLU A 108 0.48 -0.15 -11.58
C GLU A 108 -0.71 -0.83 -10.87
N LEU A 109 -0.95 -2.14 -11.12
CA LEU A 109 -2.00 -2.90 -10.44
C LEU A 109 -1.60 -3.36 -9.04
N LYS A 110 -0.32 -3.31 -8.70
CA LYS A 110 0.19 -3.64 -7.37
C LYS A 110 0.12 -2.44 -6.43
N SER A 111 0.04 -1.23 -6.96
CA SER A 111 -0.01 0.01 -6.19
C SER A 111 -1.44 0.44 -5.86
N PRO A 112 -1.72 0.87 -4.64
CA PRO A 112 -3.00 1.49 -4.28
C PRO A 112 -3.23 2.84 -4.97
N GLU A 113 -2.21 3.45 -5.57
CA GLU A 113 -2.32 4.72 -6.31
C GLU A 113 -3.30 4.64 -7.48
N LEU A 114 -3.36 3.50 -8.17
CA LEU A 114 -4.31 3.32 -9.26
C LEU A 114 -5.75 3.44 -8.77
N THR A 115 -6.05 2.82 -7.64
CA THR A 115 -7.36 2.92 -6.98
C THR A 115 -7.63 4.38 -6.57
N ALA A 116 -6.64 5.07 -6.00
CA ALA A 116 -6.76 6.47 -5.62
C ALA A 116 -7.09 7.37 -6.81
N LYS A 117 -6.39 7.21 -7.93
CA LYS A 117 -6.63 7.95 -9.17
C LYS A 117 -8.03 7.70 -9.74
N TRP A 118 -8.53 6.48 -9.62
CA TRP A 118 -9.90 6.16 -10.05
C TRP A 118 -10.94 6.80 -9.15
N GLU A 119 -10.77 6.72 -7.83
CA GLU A 119 -11.67 7.35 -6.87
C GLU A 119 -11.70 8.88 -7.03
N GLN A 120 -10.56 9.52 -7.28
CA GLN A 120 -10.47 10.95 -7.57
C GLN A 120 -11.30 11.31 -8.81
N ARG A 121 -11.15 10.54 -9.90
CA ARG A 121 -11.93 10.76 -11.13
C ARG A 121 -13.42 10.52 -10.93
N LEU A 122 -13.81 9.48 -10.22
CA LEU A 122 -15.21 9.21 -9.89
C LEU A 122 -15.81 10.33 -9.03
N SER A 123 -15.03 10.86 -8.09
CA SER A 123 -15.42 12.02 -7.29
C SER A 123 -15.66 13.26 -8.15
N ALA A 124 -14.78 13.57 -9.08
CA ALA A 124 -14.93 14.68 -10.01
C ALA A 124 -16.21 14.54 -10.87
N ILE A 125 -16.48 13.31 -11.37
CA ILE A 125 -17.72 13.03 -12.11
C ILE A 125 -18.96 13.25 -11.25
N SER A 126 -18.94 12.79 -10.00
CA SER A 126 -20.08 12.95 -9.08
C SER A 126 -20.38 14.41 -8.73
N LYS A 127 -19.37 15.27 -8.80
CA LYS A 127 -19.50 16.73 -8.62
C LYS A 127 -19.87 17.48 -9.90
N GLY A 128 -19.98 16.78 -11.04
CA GLY A 128 -20.27 17.40 -12.34
C GLY A 128 -19.08 18.10 -13.00
N GLU A 129 -17.88 17.96 -12.45
CA GLU A 129 -16.66 18.61 -12.93
C GLU A 129 -16.09 17.98 -14.20
N ASN A 130 -16.46 16.74 -14.50
CA ASN A 130 -15.94 16.00 -15.64
C ASN A 130 -17.07 15.26 -16.39
N PRO A 131 -17.35 15.60 -17.69
CA PRO A 131 -18.46 15.03 -18.45
C PRO A 131 -18.21 13.60 -18.98
N ILE A 132 -17.11 12.97 -18.61
CA ILE A 132 -16.82 11.60 -19.05
C ILE A 132 -17.79 10.63 -18.37
N SER A 133 -18.61 9.94 -19.17
CA SER A 133 -19.52 8.92 -18.63
C SER A 133 -18.75 7.79 -17.96
N THR A 134 -19.33 7.24 -16.87
CA THR A 134 -18.76 6.10 -16.11
C THR A 134 -18.43 4.91 -17.01
N ASN A 135 -19.23 4.66 -18.05
CA ASN A 135 -18.98 3.60 -19.04
C ASN A 135 -17.70 3.85 -19.87
N ARG A 136 -17.42 5.11 -20.21
CA ARG A 136 -16.20 5.47 -20.94
C ARG A 136 -14.96 5.36 -20.06
N LEU A 137 -15.08 5.68 -18.77
CA LEU A 137 -14.01 5.49 -17.79
C LEU A 137 -13.68 4.01 -17.62
N ALA A 138 -14.69 3.14 -17.43
CA ALA A 138 -14.52 1.70 -17.34
C ALA A 138 -13.89 1.12 -18.61
N TRP A 139 -14.35 1.58 -19.80
CA TRP A 139 -13.78 1.15 -21.08
C TRP A 139 -12.32 1.59 -21.25
N LEU A 140 -11.95 2.82 -20.85
CA LEU A 140 -10.57 3.31 -20.89
C LEU A 140 -9.65 2.49 -19.95
N CYS A 141 -10.14 2.14 -18.78
CA CYS A 141 -9.41 1.29 -17.84
C CYS A 141 -9.16 -0.10 -18.41
N LEU A 142 -10.22 -0.74 -18.95
CA LEU A 142 -10.13 -2.08 -19.55
C LEU A 142 -9.26 -2.09 -20.81
N SER A 143 -9.36 -1.08 -21.68
CA SER A 143 -8.58 -0.99 -22.90
C SER A 143 -7.10 -0.67 -22.66
N SER A 144 -6.80 0.10 -21.62
CA SER A 144 -5.41 0.33 -21.17
C SER A 144 -4.78 -0.96 -20.64
N TRP A 145 -5.53 -1.70 -19.86
CA TRP A 145 -5.10 -2.98 -19.32
C TRP A 145 -4.86 -4.03 -20.39
N LYS A 146 -5.78 -4.15 -21.36
CA LYS A 146 -5.65 -5.08 -22.48
C LYS A 146 -4.41 -4.78 -23.33
N ARG A 147 -4.19 -3.51 -23.69
CA ARG A 147 -2.99 -3.10 -24.46
C ARG A 147 -1.67 -3.47 -23.77
N LYS A 148 -1.64 -3.42 -22.44
CA LYS A 148 -0.42 -3.72 -21.67
C LYS A 148 -0.16 -5.22 -21.62
N ILE A 149 -1.21 -6.05 -21.45
CA ILE A 149 -1.08 -7.52 -21.52
C ILE A 149 -0.62 -7.95 -22.92
N ASP A 150 -1.19 -7.35 -23.97
CA ASP A 150 -0.82 -7.66 -25.35
C ASP A 150 0.65 -7.27 -25.64
N ALA A 151 1.13 -6.15 -25.09
CA ALA A 151 2.53 -5.71 -25.23
C ALA A 151 3.52 -6.60 -24.48
N ASP A 152 3.18 -7.08 -23.28
CA ASP A 152 4.02 -7.98 -22.51
C ASP A 152 4.12 -9.38 -23.14
N HIS A 153 3.09 -9.82 -23.89
CA HIS A 153 3.10 -11.08 -24.66
C HIS A 153 3.94 -11.05 -25.96
N GLU A 154 4.27 -9.86 -26.48
CA GLU A 154 5.16 -9.73 -27.66
C GLU A 154 6.65 -9.77 -27.29
N ILE A 155 7.01 -9.61 -26.02
CA ILE A 155 8.41 -9.64 -25.56
C ILE A 155 8.92 -11.07 -25.34
N ASP A 156 8.03 -12.06 -25.22
CA ASP A 156 8.38 -13.48 -24.96
C ASP A 156 8.40 -14.34 -26.27
N LYS A 157 8.52 -13.73 -27.45
CA LYS A 157 8.76 -14.40 -28.72
C LYS A 157 10.13 -14.00 -29.29
#